data_a85135e010e3184f45967dbfca1fe8d5
#
_entry.id   a85135e010e3184f45967dbfca1fe8d5
#
_cell.length_a   1.000
_cell.length_b   1.000
_cell.length_c   1.000
_cell.angle_alpha   90.00
_cell.angle_beta   90.00
_cell.angle_gamma   90.00
#
_symmetry.space_group_name_H-M   'P 1'
#
loop_
_entity.id
_entity.type
_entity.pdbx_description
1 polymer ?
#
loop_
_entity_poly.entity_id
_entity_poly.type
_entity_poly.pdbx_seq_one_letter_code
_entity_poly.pdbx_strand_id
1 'polypeptide(L)'
;MELDFQFDLVSTVFLIRDYQGKIMKYSRIVPDSFSYMINIGSNIYYDKELDKAWSKKSSLIAIEGCQYIQEEYTDVTDLWKQNKELLYQLKTDTLTKISNLKAVEEKKQEIINSHQSCSLVMCDLNNFKMINDVYGHLIGDQCLIEVASLFNHKISPFDLVARIGGDEFLFIFNSDNKEEVQEKMNEIQIDVEDLGKRLNLPLSVSVGISVFKPNDNWNEKRQEADEASYYHKRKTKSNRI
;
A
#
# COMPACT_ATOMS: atom_id res chain seq x y z
N MET A 1 -13.08 28.38 42.63
CA MET A 1 -14.25 28.50 41.73
C MET A 1 -14.22 27.27 40.82
N GLU A 2 -15.12 26.33 41.03
CA GLU A 2 -15.29 25.18 40.12
C GLU A 2 -15.98 25.68 38.87
N LEU A 3 -15.24 25.68 37.74
CA LEU A 3 -15.82 25.91 36.45
C LEU A 3 -16.54 24.60 36.04
N ASP A 4 -17.86 24.55 36.35
CA ASP A 4 -18.74 23.50 35.90
C ASP A 4 -19.02 23.67 34.40
N PHE A 5 -18.20 22.98 33.58
CA PHE A 5 -18.53 22.77 32.19
C PHE A 5 -19.31 21.45 32.08
N GLN A 6 -20.59 21.50 31.76
CA GLN A 6 -21.37 20.32 31.38
C GLN A 6 -20.91 19.88 29.98
N PHE A 7 -20.16 18.79 29.92
CA PHE A 7 -19.74 18.15 28.68
C PHE A 7 -20.49 16.83 28.52
N ASP A 8 -21.59 16.88 27.78
CA ASP A 8 -22.51 15.74 27.57
C ASP A 8 -22.16 14.89 26.32
N LEU A 9 -21.00 15.08 25.68
CA LEU A 9 -20.60 14.33 24.50
C LEU A 9 -19.75 13.11 24.87
N VAL A 10 -20.32 11.92 24.65
CA VAL A 10 -19.75 10.61 24.98
C VAL A 10 -18.41 10.32 24.26
N SER A 11 -18.09 11.05 23.18
CA SER A 11 -16.97 10.80 22.28
C SER A 11 -15.84 11.83 22.32
N THR A 12 -15.92 12.86 23.19
CA THR A 12 -14.94 13.95 23.20
C THR A 12 -14.28 14.11 24.55
N VAL A 13 -12.97 14.26 24.58
CA VAL A 13 -12.13 14.55 25.75
C VAL A 13 -11.54 15.94 25.59
N PHE A 14 -11.68 16.79 26.63
CA PHE A 14 -11.08 18.11 26.68
C PHE A 14 -9.95 18.16 27.69
N LEU A 15 -8.83 18.75 27.31
CA LEU A 15 -7.70 19.03 28.19
C LEU A 15 -7.41 20.53 28.16
N ILE A 16 -7.10 21.10 29.34
CA ILE A 16 -6.55 22.46 29.45
C ILE A 16 -5.11 22.33 29.95
N ARG A 17 -4.16 22.88 29.20
CA ARG A 17 -2.73 22.88 29.53
C ARG A 17 -2.22 24.31 29.71
N ASP A 18 -1.24 24.46 30.62
CA ASP A 18 -0.44 25.68 30.67
C ASP A 18 0.62 25.70 29.54
N TYR A 19 1.37 26.76 29.40
CA TYR A 19 2.43 26.89 28.40
C TYR A 19 3.61 25.92 28.58
N GLN A 20 3.72 25.32 29.76
CA GLN A 20 4.74 24.29 30.04
C GLN A 20 4.23 22.87 29.69
N GLY A 21 2.97 22.78 29.21
CA GLY A 21 2.34 21.52 28.82
C GLY A 21 1.70 20.74 29.98
N LYS A 22 1.69 21.31 31.21
CA LYS A 22 1.07 20.67 32.37
C LYS A 22 -0.46 20.73 32.25
N ILE A 23 -1.11 19.56 32.45
CA ILE A 23 -2.58 19.48 32.46
C ILE A 23 -3.11 20.19 33.71
N MET A 24 -3.94 21.19 33.51
CA MET A 24 -4.58 21.96 34.55
C MET A 24 -6.00 21.47 34.83
N LYS A 25 -6.73 21.06 33.81
CA LYS A 25 -8.11 20.53 33.89
C LYS A 25 -8.43 19.59 32.74
N TYR A 26 -9.34 18.64 32.97
CA TYR A 26 -9.85 17.74 31.93
C TYR A 26 -11.33 17.39 32.19
N SER A 27 -12.06 17.07 31.12
CA SER A 27 -13.52 16.79 31.18
C SER A 27 -13.87 15.37 31.60
N ARG A 28 -12.93 14.42 31.46
CA ARG A 28 -13.08 12.98 31.80
C ARG A 28 -11.74 12.43 32.24
N ILE A 29 -11.76 11.17 32.75
CA ILE A 29 -10.52 10.43 32.98
C ILE A 29 -9.80 10.32 31.64
N VAL A 30 -8.66 10.98 31.53
CA VAL A 30 -7.76 10.91 30.37
C VAL A 30 -7.04 9.58 30.49
N PRO A 31 -7.15 8.68 29.52
CA PRO A 31 -6.35 7.45 29.53
C PRO A 31 -4.87 7.78 29.60
N ASP A 32 -4.11 7.01 30.37
CA ASP A 32 -2.64 7.15 30.45
C ASP A 32 -2.00 7.01 29.06
N SER A 33 -2.61 6.20 28.19
CA SER A 33 -2.23 6.01 26.78
C SER A 33 -2.21 7.29 25.95
N PHE A 34 -2.91 8.35 26.32
CA PHE A 34 -2.85 9.65 25.62
C PHE A 34 -1.44 10.25 25.61
N SER A 35 -0.59 9.87 26.53
CA SER A 35 0.82 10.28 26.57
C SER A 35 1.66 9.59 25.48
N TYR A 36 1.17 8.47 24.93
CA TYR A 36 1.89 7.62 23.97
C TYR A 36 1.20 7.51 22.60
N MET A 37 0.18 8.35 22.33
CA MET A 37 -0.51 8.37 21.05
C MET A 37 0.46 8.76 19.92
N ILE A 38 0.37 8.04 18.82
CA ILE A 38 1.17 8.28 17.61
C ILE A 38 0.39 9.19 16.68
N ASN A 39 1.00 10.31 16.26
CA ASN A 39 0.44 11.14 15.20
C ASN A 39 0.55 10.38 13.86
N ILE A 40 -0.60 10.06 13.26
CA ILE A 40 -0.70 9.35 11.99
C ILE A 40 -1.06 10.27 10.82
N GLY A 41 -0.96 11.58 11.00
CA GLY A 41 -1.21 12.62 9.99
C GLY A 41 -2.50 13.40 10.22
N SER A 42 -2.60 14.60 9.61
CA SER A 42 -3.80 15.47 9.61
C SER A 42 -4.45 15.66 10.98
N ASN A 43 -3.64 15.82 12.04
CA ASN A 43 -4.09 15.92 13.44
C ASN A 43 -4.86 14.69 13.95
N ILE A 44 -4.64 13.52 13.37
CA ILE A 44 -5.15 12.23 13.85
C ILE A 44 -4.08 11.53 14.67
N TYR A 45 -4.45 11.07 15.85
CA TYR A 45 -3.59 10.37 16.79
C TYR A 45 -4.14 8.96 17.04
N TYR A 46 -3.29 7.96 16.92
CA TYR A 46 -3.67 6.58 17.16
C TYR A 46 -3.15 6.07 18.50
N ASP A 47 -4.07 5.56 19.29
CA ASP A 47 -3.81 4.90 20.57
C ASP A 47 -3.79 3.39 20.33
N LYS A 48 -2.60 2.79 20.46
CA LYS A 48 -2.42 1.35 20.24
C LYS A 48 -3.02 0.48 21.34
N GLU A 49 -3.08 0.97 22.57
CA GLU A 49 -3.61 0.21 23.70
C GLU A 49 -5.12 0.09 23.65
N LEU A 50 -5.79 1.16 23.24
CA LEU A 50 -7.25 1.20 23.13
C LEU A 50 -7.76 0.83 21.72
N ASP A 51 -6.87 0.64 20.73
CA ASP A 51 -7.21 0.51 19.29
C ASP A 51 -8.15 1.63 18.81
N LYS A 52 -7.83 2.88 19.19
CA LYS A 52 -8.64 4.06 18.92
C LYS A 52 -7.89 5.13 18.17
N ALA A 53 -8.62 5.83 17.28
CA ALA A 53 -8.15 7.01 16.58
C ALA A 53 -8.86 8.26 17.12
N TRP A 54 -8.08 9.31 17.40
CA TRP A 54 -8.54 10.58 17.97
C TRP A 54 -8.18 11.73 17.05
N SER A 55 -9.16 12.55 16.69
CA SER A 55 -8.91 13.84 16.06
C SER A 55 -8.59 14.89 17.14
N LYS A 56 -7.48 15.61 16.97
CA LYS A 56 -7.04 16.65 17.91
C LYS A 56 -7.26 18.04 17.31
N LYS A 57 -7.91 18.92 18.07
CA LYS A 57 -8.00 20.36 17.81
C LYS A 57 -7.43 21.12 19.00
N SER A 58 -6.60 22.13 18.74
CA SER A 58 -6.02 22.96 19.78
C SER A 58 -6.43 24.42 19.58
N SER A 59 -6.73 25.13 20.66
CA SER A 59 -7.07 26.54 20.65
C SER A 59 -6.47 27.25 21.88
N LEU A 60 -6.18 28.55 21.74
CA LEU A 60 -5.81 29.40 22.87
C LEU A 60 -7.06 29.91 23.54
N ILE A 61 -7.12 29.81 24.86
CA ILE A 61 -8.20 30.37 25.69
C ILE A 61 -7.62 31.25 26.79
N ALA A 62 -8.37 32.23 27.20
CA ALA A 62 -8.01 33.12 28.34
C ALA A 62 -8.94 32.84 29.52
N ILE A 63 -8.36 32.54 30.66
CA ILE A 63 -9.10 32.37 31.93
C ILE A 63 -8.45 33.28 32.96
N GLU A 64 -9.24 34.18 33.53
CA GLU A 64 -8.78 35.14 34.55
C GLU A 64 -7.52 35.93 34.14
N GLY A 65 -7.43 36.30 32.85
CA GLY A 65 -6.30 37.07 32.31
C GLY A 65 -5.05 36.23 32.00
N CYS A 66 -5.04 34.93 32.31
CA CYS A 66 -3.99 33.98 31.92
C CYS A 66 -4.38 33.23 30.65
N GLN A 67 -3.38 32.95 29.80
CA GLN A 67 -3.60 32.21 28.59
C GLN A 67 -3.29 30.69 28.82
N TYR A 68 -4.13 29.85 28.21
CA TYR A 68 -4.03 28.40 28.27
C TYR A 68 -4.24 27.80 26.89
N ILE A 69 -3.78 26.56 26.69
CA ILE A 69 -4.06 25.75 25.50
C ILE A 69 -5.20 24.83 25.87
N GLN A 70 -6.31 24.93 25.16
CA GLN A 70 -7.38 23.96 25.18
C GLN A 70 -7.16 22.96 24.06
N GLU A 71 -7.14 21.67 24.38
CA GLU A 71 -7.07 20.57 23.44
C GLU A 71 -8.38 19.79 23.50
N GLU A 72 -8.96 19.56 22.33
CA GLU A 72 -10.19 18.78 22.13
C GLU A 72 -9.82 17.52 21.35
N TYR A 73 -10.15 16.37 21.91
CA TYR A 73 -9.92 15.07 21.30
C TYR A 73 -11.28 14.41 21.03
N THR A 74 -11.59 14.17 19.78
CA THR A 74 -12.82 13.50 19.33
C THR A 74 -12.50 12.11 18.87
N ASP A 75 -13.22 11.10 19.36
CA ASP A 75 -13.10 9.74 18.88
C ASP A 75 -13.59 9.64 17.43
N VAL A 76 -12.67 9.31 16.53
CA VAL A 76 -12.93 9.16 15.08
C VAL A 76 -12.60 7.74 14.62
N THR A 77 -12.58 6.78 15.53
CA THR A 77 -12.14 5.40 15.28
C THR A 77 -12.90 4.76 14.15
N ASP A 78 -14.22 4.82 14.17
CA ASP A 78 -15.06 4.19 13.13
C ASP A 78 -14.85 4.84 11.77
N LEU A 79 -14.82 6.17 11.73
CA LEU A 79 -14.57 6.92 10.50
C LEU A 79 -13.16 6.63 9.94
N TRP A 80 -12.17 6.55 10.81
CA TRP A 80 -10.80 6.24 10.42
C TRP A 80 -10.67 4.80 9.90
N LYS A 81 -11.30 3.81 10.57
CA LYS A 81 -11.32 2.40 10.14
C LYS A 81 -12.04 2.26 8.79
N GLN A 82 -13.19 2.90 8.61
CA GLN A 82 -13.91 2.91 7.34
C GLN A 82 -13.09 3.55 6.22
N ASN A 83 -12.45 4.68 6.47
CA ASN A 83 -11.61 5.36 5.47
C ASN A 83 -10.42 4.49 5.07
N LYS A 84 -9.76 3.85 6.03
CA LYS A 84 -8.66 2.91 5.79
C LYS A 84 -9.10 1.73 4.92
N GLU A 85 -10.26 1.15 5.22
CA GLU A 85 -10.83 0.06 4.44
C GLU A 85 -11.19 0.50 3.01
N LEU A 86 -11.82 1.66 2.84
CA LEU A 86 -12.12 2.22 1.52
C LEU A 86 -10.84 2.48 0.71
N LEU A 87 -9.79 3.03 1.33
CA LEU A 87 -8.51 3.25 0.67
C LEU A 87 -7.85 1.92 0.26
N TYR A 88 -7.94 0.90 1.11
CA TYR A 88 -7.46 -0.44 0.79
C TYR A 88 -8.20 -0.99 -0.44
N GLN A 89 -9.55 -0.96 -0.44
CA GLN A 89 -10.36 -1.44 -1.58
C GLN A 89 -10.09 -0.67 -2.87
N LEU A 90 -9.83 0.63 -2.78
CA LEU A 90 -9.50 1.44 -3.95
C LEU A 90 -8.12 1.10 -4.57
N LYS A 91 -7.20 0.52 -3.81
CA LYS A 91 -5.81 0.25 -4.21
C LYS A 91 -5.51 -1.22 -4.47
N THR A 92 -6.47 -2.11 -4.24
CA THR A 92 -6.29 -3.55 -4.45
C THR A 92 -7.09 -4.06 -5.64
N ASP A 93 -6.56 -5.07 -6.33
CA ASP A 93 -7.30 -5.82 -7.34
C ASP A 93 -8.34 -6.71 -6.66
N THR A 94 -9.56 -6.69 -7.17
CA THR A 94 -10.71 -7.37 -6.54
C THR A 94 -10.59 -8.89 -6.52
N LEU A 95 -9.92 -9.48 -7.52
CA LEU A 95 -9.72 -10.92 -7.62
C LEU A 95 -8.51 -11.37 -6.80
N THR A 96 -7.36 -10.77 -7.05
CA THR A 96 -6.07 -11.27 -6.54
C THR A 96 -5.65 -10.68 -5.21
N LYS A 97 -6.31 -9.60 -4.76
CA LYS A 97 -6.04 -8.87 -3.50
C LYS A 97 -4.64 -8.25 -3.37
N ILE A 98 -3.82 -8.30 -4.41
CA ILE A 98 -2.59 -7.48 -4.48
C ILE A 98 -2.92 -6.06 -4.96
N SER A 99 -1.92 -5.20 -5.08
CA SER A 99 -2.13 -3.84 -5.56
C SER A 99 -2.71 -3.81 -6.98
N ASN A 100 -3.43 -2.73 -7.28
CA ASN A 100 -3.98 -2.45 -8.61
C ASN A 100 -3.27 -1.26 -9.27
N LEU A 101 -3.72 -0.87 -10.47
CA LEU A 101 -3.14 0.26 -11.23
C LEU A 101 -3.16 1.58 -10.44
N LYS A 102 -4.16 1.81 -9.58
CA LYS A 102 -4.20 3.03 -8.76
C LYS A 102 -3.07 3.08 -7.74
N ALA A 103 -2.74 1.95 -7.12
CA ALA A 103 -1.58 1.86 -6.23
C ALA A 103 -0.26 2.14 -6.97
N VAL A 104 -0.15 1.69 -8.23
CA VAL A 104 1.00 1.99 -9.10
C VAL A 104 1.13 3.49 -9.33
N GLU A 105 0.04 4.20 -9.66
CA GLU A 105 0.08 5.63 -9.90
C GLU A 105 0.48 6.43 -8.64
N GLU A 106 0.04 6.01 -7.47
CA GLU A 106 0.47 6.63 -6.21
C GLU A 106 1.96 6.38 -5.92
N LYS A 107 2.43 5.13 -6.09
CA LYS A 107 3.85 4.79 -5.90
C LYS A 107 4.75 5.53 -6.89
N LYS A 108 4.31 5.68 -8.12
CA LYS A 108 4.98 6.52 -9.13
C LYS A 108 5.15 7.96 -8.65
N GLN A 109 4.08 8.59 -8.12
CA GLN A 109 4.17 9.96 -7.62
C GLN A 109 5.12 10.07 -6.42
N GLU A 110 5.11 9.09 -5.52
CA GLU A 110 6.05 9.00 -4.40
C GLU A 110 7.51 8.98 -4.89
N ILE A 111 7.83 8.08 -5.84
CA ILE A 111 9.17 7.92 -6.41
C ILE A 111 9.63 9.22 -7.11
N ILE A 112 8.78 9.82 -7.94
CA ILE A 112 9.10 11.07 -8.65
C ILE A 112 9.36 12.21 -7.64
N ASN A 113 8.49 12.37 -6.65
CA ASN A 113 8.60 13.45 -5.67
C ASN A 113 9.82 13.29 -4.75
N SER A 114 10.21 12.06 -4.45
CA SER A 114 11.37 11.75 -3.61
C SER A 114 12.69 11.67 -4.40
N HIS A 115 12.67 11.85 -5.73
CA HIS A 115 13.82 11.74 -6.62
C HIS A 115 14.57 10.40 -6.46
N GLN A 116 13.82 9.33 -6.28
CA GLN A 116 14.36 7.97 -6.13
C GLN A 116 14.49 7.28 -7.48
N SER A 117 15.48 6.40 -7.59
CA SER A 117 15.58 5.42 -8.69
C SER A 117 14.82 4.15 -8.31
N CYS A 118 14.33 3.41 -9.33
CA CYS A 118 13.68 2.13 -9.15
C CYS A 118 13.80 1.28 -10.40
N SER A 119 13.49 -0.01 -10.31
CA SER A 119 13.30 -0.85 -11.48
C SER A 119 11.82 -1.16 -11.70
N LEU A 120 11.39 -1.02 -12.96
CA LEU A 120 10.06 -1.38 -13.43
C LEU A 120 10.15 -2.72 -14.15
N VAL A 121 9.29 -3.67 -13.76
CA VAL A 121 9.24 -4.99 -14.40
C VAL A 121 7.83 -5.29 -14.87
N MET A 122 7.65 -5.35 -16.18
CA MET A 122 6.43 -5.89 -16.78
C MET A 122 6.49 -7.42 -16.79
N CYS A 123 5.43 -8.05 -16.33
CA CYS A 123 5.32 -9.49 -16.19
C CYS A 123 3.95 -9.96 -16.74
N ASP A 124 3.95 -10.93 -17.63
CA ASP A 124 2.76 -11.42 -18.34
C ASP A 124 2.71 -12.95 -18.23
N LEU A 125 1.55 -13.52 -17.87
CA LEU A 125 1.35 -14.96 -17.84
C LEU A 125 1.29 -15.52 -19.27
N ASN A 126 2.18 -16.45 -19.54
CA ASN A 126 2.21 -17.13 -20.83
C ASN A 126 1.02 -18.09 -20.99
N ASN A 127 0.38 -18.04 -22.16
CA ASN A 127 -0.70 -18.94 -22.54
C ASN A 127 -1.94 -18.88 -21.62
N PHE A 128 -2.14 -17.81 -20.86
CA PHE A 128 -3.27 -17.67 -19.93
C PHE A 128 -4.62 -17.83 -20.62
N LYS A 129 -4.76 -17.27 -21.84
CA LYS A 129 -5.96 -17.49 -22.65
C LYS A 129 -6.23 -18.99 -22.90
N MET A 130 -5.20 -19.77 -23.22
CA MET A 130 -5.34 -21.22 -23.43
C MET A 130 -5.76 -21.92 -22.13
N ILE A 131 -5.26 -21.50 -20.97
CA ILE A 131 -5.71 -22.05 -19.69
C ILE A 131 -7.21 -21.78 -19.50
N ASN A 132 -7.70 -20.58 -19.78
CA ASN A 132 -9.12 -20.27 -19.73
C ASN A 132 -9.95 -21.09 -20.72
N ASP A 133 -9.47 -21.23 -21.97
CA ASP A 133 -10.18 -21.94 -23.03
C ASP A 133 -10.28 -23.44 -22.77
N VAL A 134 -9.25 -24.03 -22.14
CA VAL A 134 -9.17 -25.52 -21.90
C VAL A 134 -9.77 -25.89 -20.53
N TYR A 135 -9.47 -25.13 -19.48
CA TYR A 135 -9.81 -25.49 -18.10
C TYR A 135 -10.94 -24.63 -17.51
N GLY A 136 -11.39 -23.61 -18.24
CA GLY A 136 -12.45 -22.69 -17.83
C GLY A 136 -11.95 -21.52 -16.98
N HIS A 137 -12.77 -20.44 -16.96
CA HIS A 137 -12.42 -19.19 -16.28
C HIS A 137 -12.21 -19.34 -14.77
N LEU A 138 -12.92 -20.25 -14.10
CA LEU A 138 -12.72 -20.49 -12.67
C LEU A 138 -11.29 -20.99 -12.34
N ILE A 139 -10.75 -21.83 -13.19
CA ILE A 139 -9.36 -22.30 -13.04
C ILE A 139 -8.37 -21.19 -13.39
N GLY A 140 -8.69 -20.38 -14.42
CA GLY A 140 -7.90 -19.19 -14.74
C GLY A 140 -7.85 -18.20 -13.58
N ASP A 141 -8.99 -17.90 -12.97
CA ASP A 141 -9.08 -17.01 -11.79
C ASP A 141 -8.26 -17.56 -10.61
N GLN A 142 -8.35 -18.88 -10.35
CA GLN A 142 -7.54 -19.51 -9.32
C GLN A 142 -6.03 -19.40 -9.63
N CYS A 143 -5.62 -19.58 -10.90
CA CYS A 143 -4.24 -19.38 -11.32
C CYS A 143 -3.76 -17.95 -11.02
N LEU A 144 -4.56 -16.94 -11.35
CA LEU A 144 -4.23 -15.54 -11.08
C LEU A 144 -4.07 -15.28 -9.58
N ILE A 145 -4.93 -15.85 -8.74
CA ILE A 145 -4.86 -15.72 -7.28
C ILE A 145 -3.57 -16.35 -6.75
N GLU A 146 -3.26 -17.58 -7.15
CA GLU A 146 -2.06 -18.30 -6.70
C GLU A 146 -0.76 -17.60 -7.14
N VAL A 147 -0.69 -17.16 -8.42
CA VAL A 147 0.46 -16.42 -8.94
C VAL A 147 0.63 -15.08 -8.23
N ALA A 148 -0.44 -14.34 -8.04
CA ALA A 148 -0.40 -13.05 -7.32
C ALA A 148 0.06 -13.23 -5.87
N SER A 149 -0.43 -14.27 -5.19
CA SER A 149 0.01 -14.62 -3.83
C SER A 149 1.50 -14.95 -3.80
N LEU A 150 2.00 -15.76 -4.74
CA LEU A 150 3.42 -16.06 -4.87
C LEU A 150 4.23 -14.78 -5.08
N PHE A 151 3.85 -13.92 -6.00
CA PHE A 151 4.52 -12.65 -6.26
C PHE A 151 4.62 -11.78 -5.01
N ASN A 152 3.51 -11.62 -4.30
CA ASN A 152 3.44 -10.79 -3.10
C ASN A 152 4.32 -11.33 -1.95
N HIS A 153 4.51 -12.64 -1.84
CA HIS A 153 5.40 -13.25 -0.85
C HIS A 153 6.90 -13.14 -1.22
N LYS A 154 7.21 -12.90 -2.48
CA LYS A 154 8.60 -12.85 -2.99
C LYS A 154 9.19 -11.45 -3.00
N ILE A 155 8.40 -10.40 -2.83
CA ILE A 155 8.88 -9.02 -2.80
C ILE A 155 9.09 -8.53 -1.36
N SER A 156 9.90 -7.49 -1.21
CA SER A 156 10.10 -6.82 0.08
C SER A 156 8.94 -5.86 0.39
N PRO A 157 8.79 -5.42 1.66
CA PRO A 157 7.78 -4.42 2.03
C PRO A 157 7.97 -3.04 1.36
N PHE A 158 9.14 -2.77 0.78
CA PHE A 158 9.46 -1.51 0.08
C PHE A 158 9.14 -1.57 -1.41
N ASP A 159 8.98 -2.78 -1.94
CA ASP A 159 8.61 -3.04 -3.33
C ASP A 159 7.10 -3.03 -3.51
N LEU A 160 6.65 -3.03 -4.74
CA LEU A 160 5.24 -3.14 -5.07
C LEU A 160 5.06 -4.15 -6.19
N VAL A 161 4.05 -5.02 -6.06
CA VAL A 161 3.52 -5.80 -7.17
C VAL A 161 2.04 -5.50 -7.35
N ALA A 162 1.65 -5.22 -8.58
CA ALA A 162 0.29 -4.87 -8.94
C ALA A 162 -0.20 -5.68 -10.14
N ARG A 163 -1.48 -6.04 -10.14
CA ARG A 163 -2.16 -6.52 -11.33
C ARG A 163 -2.72 -5.32 -12.09
N ILE A 164 -2.31 -5.13 -13.34
CA ILE A 164 -2.62 -3.96 -14.15
C ILE A 164 -3.52 -4.26 -15.36
N GLY A 165 -3.70 -5.55 -15.67
CA GLY A 165 -4.50 -6.05 -16.77
C GLY A 165 -5.05 -7.45 -16.47
N GLY A 166 -5.56 -8.15 -17.47
CA GLY A 166 -6.09 -9.52 -17.32
C GLY A 166 -5.07 -10.50 -16.75
N ASP A 167 -3.96 -10.68 -17.44
CA ASP A 167 -2.83 -11.55 -17.12
C ASP A 167 -1.50 -10.78 -16.96
N GLU A 168 -1.58 -9.45 -16.84
CA GLU A 168 -0.45 -8.54 -16.77
C GLU A 168 -0.21 -8.05 -15.35
N PHE A 169 1.04 -8.09 -14.91
CA PHE A 169 1.51 -7.61 -13.62
C PHE A 169 2.65 -6.62 -13.80
N LEU A 170 2.72 -5.65 -12.91
CA LEU A 170 3.82 -4.69 -12.83
C LEU A 170 4.46 -4.80 -11.45
N PHE A 171 5.79 -4.97 -11.42
CA PHE A 171 6.59 -4.82 -10.21
C PHE A 171 7.32 -3.49 -10.23
N ILE A 172 7.43 -2.87 -9.07
CA ILE A 172 8.29 -1.71 -8.82
C ILE A 172 9.24 -2.11 -7.71
N PHE A 173 10.50 -2.37 -8.05
CA PHE A 173 11.54 -2.67 -7.08
C PHE A 173 12.24 -1.40 -6.63
N ASN A 174 12.42 -1.24 -5.32
CA ASN A 174 13.17 -0.13 -4.73
C ASN A 174 14.70 -0.36 -4.87
N SER A 175 15.13 -0.71 -6.08
CA SER A 175 16.51 -0.94 -6.48
C SER A 175 16.67 -0.52 -7.95
N ASP A 176 17.77 0.13 -8.28
CA ASP A 176 18.16 0.44 -9.66
C ASP A 176 19.26 -0.51 -10.19
N ASN A 177 19.62 -1.51 -9.42
CA ASN A 177 20.50 -2.59 -9.84
C ASN A 177 19.75 -3.61 -10.70
N LYS A 178 19.89 -3.46 -12.03
CA LYS A 178 19.17 -4.31 -12.99
C LYS A 178 19.53 -5.79 -12.87
N GLU A 179 20.79 -6.10 -12.56
CA GLU A 179 21.29 -7.47 -12.40
C GLU A 179 20.62 -8.15 -11.20
N GLU A 180 20.57 -7.49 -10.06
CA GLU A 180 19.88 -7.97 -8.85
C GLU A 180 18.40 -8.24 -9.10
N VAL A 181 17.72 -7.30 -9.78
CA VAL A 181 16.29 -7.46 -10.12
C VAL A 181 16.10 -8.60 -11.13
N GLN A 182 17.02 -8.78 -12.08
CA GLN A 182 16.96 -9.90 -13.03
C GLN A 182 17.11 -11.24 -12.32
N GLU A 183 18.04 -11.38 -11.36
CA GLU A 183 18.20 -12.59 -10.55
C GLU A 183 16.93 -12.90 -9.76
N LYS A 184 16.35 -11.90 -9.13
CA LYS A 184 15.08 -12.01 -8.39
C LYS A 184 13.94 -12.47 -9.30
N MET A 185 13.84 -11.92 -10.50
CA MET A 185 12.81 -12.30 -11.46
C MET A 185 13.03 -13.71 -12.03
N ASN A 186 14.29 -14.16 -12.20
CA ASN A 186 14.60 -15.53 -12.58
C ASN A 186 14.11 -16.54 -11.51
N GLU A 187 14.32 -16.25 -10.22
CA GLU A 187 13.77 -17.06 -9.13
C GLU A 187 12.24 -17.13 -9.19
N ILE A 188 11.58 -15.97 -9.37
CA ILE A 188 10.13 -15.89 -9.47
C ILE A 188 9.61 -16.71 -10.67
N GLN A 189 10.30 -16.68 -11.82
CA GLN A 189 9.93 -17.47 -12.99
C GLN A 189 9.97 -18.97 -12.70
N ILE A 190 11.03 -19.44 -12.02
CA ILE A 190 11.16 -20.85 -11.60
C ILE A 190 10.02 -21.23 -10.65
N ASP A 191 9.72 -20.40 -9.66
CA ASP A 191 8.65 -20.66 -8.71
C ASP A 191 7.26 -20.71 -9.36
N VAL A 192 7.00 -19.88 -10.40
CA VAL A 192 5.76 -19.95 -11.19
C VAL A 192 5.68 -21.25 -11.99
N GLU A 193 6.79 -21.71 -12.58
CA GLU A 193 6.82 -22.99 -13.28
C GLU A 193 6.59 -24.16 -12.31
N ASP A 194 7.15 -24.12 -11.12
CA ASP A 194 6.95 -25.13 -10.08
C ASP A 194 5.51 -25.09 -9.52
N LEU A 195 4.91 -23.90 -9.40
CA LEU A 195 3.48 -23.76 -9.12
C LEU A 195 2.65 -24.42 -10.22
N GLY A 196 2.98 -24.20 -11.50
CA GLY A 196 2.33 -24.84 -12.63
C GLY A 196 2.39 -26.37 -12.56
N LYS A 197 3.54 -26.95 -12.23
CA LYS A 197 3.69 -28.40 -12.03
C LYS A 197 2.79 -28.93 -10.92
N ARG A 198 2.71 -28.20 -9.78
CA ARG A 198 1.84 -28.58 -8.65
C ARG A 198 0.35 -28.55 -9.01
N LEU A 199 -0.04 -27.56 -9.81
CA LEU A 199 -1.43 -27.40 -10.27
C LEU A 199 -1.76 -28.25 -11.51
N ASN A 200 -0.77 -28.90 -12.09
CA ASN A 200 -0.86 -29.60 -13.38
C ASN A 200 -1.34 -28.68 -14.52
N LEU A 201 -0.80 -27.46 -14.54
CA LEU A 201 -1.10 -26.42 -15.52
C LEU A 201 0.19 -25.89 -16.17
N PRO A 202 0.17 -25.50 -17.45
CA PRO A 202 1.35 -24.99 -18.16
C PRO A 202 1.61 -23.50 -17.82
N LEU A 203 1.87 -23.21 -16.55
CA LEU A 203 2.15 -21.86 -16.08
C LEU A 203 3.60 -21.47 -16.34
N SER A 204 3.81 -20.31 -16.86
CA SER A 204 5.09 -19.61 -16.93
C SER A 204 4.85 -18.12 -17.13
N VAL A 205 5.86 -17.29 -16.92
CA VAL A 205 5.76 -15.85 -17.11
C VAL A 205 6.87 -15.32 -18.01
N SER A 206 6.55 -14.29 -18.78
CA SER A 206 7.51 -13.48 -19.53
C SER A 206 7.73 -12.18 -18.78
N VAL A 207 9.00 -11.74 -18.69
CA VAL A 207 9.38 -10.56 -17.95
C VAL A 207 10.20 -9.59 -18.82
N GLY A 208 10.05 -8.31 -18.58
CA GLY A 208 10.88 -7.27 -19.16
C GLY A 208 11.20 -6.21 -18.11
N ILE A 209 12.45 -5.78 -18.04
CA ILE A 209 12.98 -4.92 -16.99
C ILE A 209 13.51 -3.63 -17.60
N SER A 210 13.10 -2.50 -17.04
CA SER A 210 13.71 -1.20 -17.27
C SER A 210 14.09 -0.54 -15.94
N VAL A 211 15.07 0.36 -15.98
CA VAL A 211 15.49 1.15 -14.81
C VAL A 211 15.02 2.58 -14.99
N PHE A 212 14.31 3.08 -14.00
CA PHE A 212 13.90 4.48 -13.90
C PHE A 212 14.87 5.23 -12.99
N LYS A 213 15.38 6.36 -13.48
CA LYS A 213 16.22 7.29 -12.72
C LYS A 213 15.54 8.65 -12.60
N PRO A 214 15.89 9.48 -11.60
CA PRO A 214 15.42 10.85 -11.53
C PRO A 214 15.62 11.57 -12.87
N ASN A 215 14.58 12.27 -13.35
CA ASN A 215 14.46 12.95 -14.64
C ASN A 215 14.14 12.05 -15.85
N ASP A 216 14.06 10.74 -15.72
CA ASP A 216 13.54 9.90 -16.79
C ASP A 216 12.03 10.14 -16.96
N ASN A 217 11.53 9.86 -18.17
CA ASN A 217 10.10 9.80 -18.41
C ASN A 217 9.56 8.43 -17.96
N TRP A 218 8.70 8.43 -16.97
CA TRP A 218 8.11 7.19 -16.43
C TRP A 218 7.40 6.34 -17.48
N ASN A 219 6.65 6.98 -18.38
CA ASN A 219 5.88 6.25 -19.39
C ASN A 219 6.80 5.58 -20.42
N GLU A 220 7.90 6.25 -20.80
CA GLU A 220 8.92 5.67 -21.68
C GLU A 220 9.58 4.46 -21.00
N LYS A 221 9.94 4.56 -19.72
CA LYS A 221 10.53 3.44 -18.97
C LYS A 221 9.58 2.27 -18.81
N ARG A 222 8.31 2.55 -18.56
CA ARG A 222 7.29 1.50 -18.54
C ARG A 222 7.14 0.82 -19.90
N GLN A 223 7.14 1.59 -20.98
CA GLN A 223 7.09 1.06 -22.34
C GLN A 223 8.33 0.21 -22.66
N GLU A 224 9.54 0.64 -22.28
CA GLU A 224 10.76 -0.17 -22.43
C GLU A 224 10.62 -1.56 -21.75
N ALA A 225 10.07 -1.59 -20.53
CA ALA A 225 9.83 -2.85 -19.82
C ALA A 225 8.79 -3.72 -20.56
N ASP A 226 7.71 -3.12 -21.07
CA ASP A 226 6.68 -3.84 -21.82
C ASP A 226 7.22 -4.45 -23.11
N GLU A 227 7.96 -3.68 -23.90
CA GLU A 227 8.62 -4.16 -25.12
C GLU A 227 9.61 -5.31 -24.85
N ALA A 228 10.38 -5.21 -23.75
CA ALA A 228 11.29 -6.26 -23.33
C ALA A 228 10.54 -7.56 -22.93
N SER A 229 9.41 -7.44 -22.20
CA SER A 229 8.55 -8.57 -21.84
C SER A 229 7.96 -9.24 -23.08
N TYR A 230 7.45 -8.44 -24.01
CA TYR A 230 6.92 -8.95 -25.29
C TYR A 230 7.98 -9.69 -26.10
N TYR A 231 9.21 -9.19 -26.17
CA TYR A 231 10.32 -9.85 -26.85
C TYR A 231 10.67 -11.19 -26.18
N HIS A 232 10.69 -11.23 -24.86
CA HIS A 232 10.89 -12.45 -24.09
C HIS A 232 9.79 -13.49 -24.39
N LYS A 233 8.53 -13.07 -24.40
CA LYS A 233 7.37 -13.92 -24.72
C LYS A 233 7.48 -14.56 -26.12
N ARG A 234 7.97 -13.81 -27.11
CA ARG A 234 8.18 -14.34 -28.47
C ARG A 234 9.27 -15.41 -28.54
N LYS A 235 10.40 -15.19 -27.84
CA LYS A 235 11.49 -16.18 -27.78
C LYS A 235 11.04 -17.48 -27.12
N THR A 236 10.32 -17.39 -26.03
CA THR A 236 9.82 -18.56 -25.29
C THR A 236 8.85 -19.40 -26.14
N LYS A 237 8.03 -18.77 -26.99
CA LYS A 237 7.17 -19.49 -27.95
C LYS A 237 7.96 -20.20 -29.05
N SER A 238 9.03 -19.59 -29.58
CA SER A 238 9.84 -20.18 -30.66
C SER A 238 10.66 -21.38 -30.22
N ASN A 239 11.03 -21.48 -28.95
CA ASN A 239 11.82 -22.59 -28.40
C ASN A 239 10.97 -23.82 -27.99
N ARG A 240 9.65 -23.78 -28.14
CA ARG A 240 8.72 -24.90 -27.82
C ARG A 240 8.12 -25.57 -29.04
N ILE A 241 8.61 -25.25 -30.24
CA ILE A 241 8.34 -25.91 -31.52
C ILE A 241 9.54 -26.75 -31.89
#